data_4e352da53287530bb14b192674dd5969
#
_entry.id   4e352da53287530bb14b192674dd5969
#
_cell.length_a   1.000
_cell.length_b   1.000
_cell.length_c   1.000
_cell.angle_alpha   90.00
_cell.angle_beta   90.00
_cell.angle_gamma   90.00
#
_symmetry.space_group_name_H-M   'P 1'
#
loop_
_entity.id
_entity.type
_entity.pdbx_description
1 polymer ?
#
loop_
_entity_poly.entity_id
_entity_poly.type
_entity_poly.pdbx_seq_one_letter_code
_entity_poly.pdbx_strand_id
1 'polypeptide(L)'
;MAESPRRRAVLDVLRAASAPLGVTETAERLGVHPNTVRFHLDALVAEGLVERRAEASTGPGRPRTVHTVRPGMDRGGARGYLLLARMLLSRWTSADPAEAREQAKETGREWGRFLVDPPPPFERPTAQWSVTRLLALLADLGFEPEPAAGATPEPAPESVPGAAPESASGAVRESASEPAPGAADENTPERIRLRHCPFLELAEEHGELICPLHLGLIQGALDRLDAPLTATRLEPFAEPDSCYAHLSAAGSAPRDTREGTHR
;
A
#
# COMPACT_ATOMS: atom_id res chain seq x y z
N MET A 1 -9.60 -3.71 -11.98
CA MET A 1 -9.89 -3.64 -13.44
C MET A 1 -11.15 -2.80 -13.64
N ALA A 2 -11.06 -1.70 -14.37
CA ALA A 2 -12.19 -0.82 -14.64
C ALA A 2 -13.30 -1.59 -15.39
N GLU A 3 -14.50 -1.58 -14.86
CA GLU A 3 -15.67 -2.21 -15.45
C GLU A 3 -16.00 -1.53 -16.79
N SER A 4 -16.03 -2.28 -17.90
CA SER A 4 -16.36 -1.73 -19.20
C SER A 4 -17.79 -1.15 -19.19
N PRO A 5 -18.01 0.14 -19.56
CA PRO A 5 -19.34 0.74 -19.60
C PRO A 5 -20.34 -0.05 -20.43
N ARG A 6 -19.88 -0.68 -21.51
CA ARG A 6 -20.74 -1.53 -22.38
C ARG A 6 -21.16 -2.83 -21.69
N ARG A 7 -20.27 -3.45 -20.90
CA ARG A 7 -20.62 -4.65 -20.14
C ARG A 7 -21.68 -4.34 -19.09
N ARG A 8 -21.56 -3.19 -18.42
CA ARG A 8 -22.58 -2.72 -17.47
C ARG A 8 -23.92 -2.49 -18.15
N ALA A 9 -23.96 -1.83 -19.30
CA ALA A 9 -25.18 -1.63 -20.06
C ALA A 9 -25.89 -2.95 -20.45
N VAL A 10 -25.13 -3.99 -20.83
CA VAL A 10 -25.68 -5.32 -21.08
C VAL A 10 -26.34 -5.91 -19.82
N LEU A 11 -25.67 -5.80 -18.67
CA LEU A 11 -26.19 -6.29 -17.40
C LEU A 11 -27.46 -5.53 -16.98
N ASP A 12 -27.49 -4.22 -17.17
CA ASP A 12 -28.64 -3.38 -16.81
C ASP A 12 -29.89 -3.68 -17.68
N VAL A 13 -29.68 -3.97 -18.97
CA VAL A 13 -30.77 -4.43 -19.85
C VAL A 13 -31.34 -5.78 -19.40
N LEU A 14 -30.48 -6.72 -18.98
CA LEU A 14 -30.95 -7.99 -18.45
C LEU A 14 -31.67 -7.84 -17.10
N ARG A 15 -31.26 -6.90 -16.25
CA ARG A 15 -31.92 -6.60 -14.96
C ARG A 15 -33.30 -5.97 -15.14
N ALA A 16 -33.43 -5.10 -16.14
CA ALA A 16 -34.69 -4.45 -16.43
C ALA A 16 -35.72 -5.37 -17.13
N ALA A 17 -35.26 -6.53 -17.60
CA ALA A 17 -36.11 -7.45 -18.33
C ALA A 17 -36.93 -8.32 -17.37
N SER A 18 -38.23 -8.46 -17.65
CA SER A 18 -39.16 -9.32 -16.91
C SER A 18 -39.04 -10.80 -17.28
N ALA A 19 -38.32 -11.13 -18.36
CA ALA A 19 -38.10 -12.49 -18.85
C ALA A 19 -36.64 -12.65 -19.33
N PRO A 20 -36.13 -13.91 -19.42
CA PRO A 20 -34.81 -14.19 -19.98
C PRO A 20 -34.66 -13.66 -21.40
N LEU A 21 -33.53 -13.01 -21.74
CA LEU A 21 -33.29 -12.42 -23.03
C LEU A 21 -32.26 -13.22 -23.86
N GLY A 22 -32.50 -13.32 -25.15
CA GLY A 22 -31.52 -13.81 -26.13
C GLY A 22 -30.51 -12.73 -26.51
N VAL A 23 -29.41 -13.15 -27.17
CA VAL A 23 -28.37 -12.23 -27.64
C VAL A 23 -28.93 -11.15 -28.56
N THR A 24 -29.80 -11.54 -29.54
CA THR A 24 -30.37 -10.62 -30.52
C THR A 24 -31.26 -9.57 -29.86
N GLU A 25 -32.15 -9.99 -28.97
CA GLU A 25 -33.04 -9.05 -28.26
C GLU A 25 -32.25 -8.08 -27.39
N THR A 26 -31.21 -8.56 -26.68
CA THR A 26 -30.34 -7.70 -25.91
C THR A 26 -29.61 -6.70 -26.82
N ALA A 27 -29.15 -7.13 -27.96
CA ALA A 27 -28.49 -6.27 -28.97
C ALA A 27 -29.41 -5.19 -29.54
N GLU A 28 -30.65 -5.55 -29.84
CA GLU A 28 -31.68 -4.61 -30.33
C GLU A 28 -31.98 -3.53 -29.27
N ARG A 29 -32.15 -3.92 -28.00
CA ARG A 29 -32.40 -2.97 -26.89
C ARG A 29 -31.26 -2.00 -26.64
N LEU A 30 -30.02 -2.44 -26.92
CA LEU A 30 -28.81 -1.63 -26.74
C LEU A 30 -28.40 -0.85 -27.99
N GLY A 31 -29.00 -1.15 -29.16
CA GLY A 31 -28.59 -0.57 -30.44
C GLY A 31 -27.16 -0.95 -30.86
N VAL A 32 -26.71 -2.17 -30.53
CA VAL A 32 -25.35 -2.66 -30.83
C VAL A 32 -25.38 -3.98 -31.60
N HIS A 33 -24.23 -4.35 -32.20
CA HIS A 33 -24.14 -5.61 -32.95
C HIS A 33 -24.22 -6.84 -32.01
N PRO A 34 -24.93 -7.92 -32.39
CA PRO A 34 -25.09 -9.14 -31.58
C PRO A 34 -23.77 -9.76 -31.10
N ASN A 35 -22.70 -9.69 -31.91
CA ASN A 35 -21.38 -10.21 -31.50
C ASN A 35 -20.77 -9.44 -30.31
N THR A 36 -21.00 -8.12 -30.24
CA THR A 36 -20.58 -7.29 -29.10
C THR A 36 -21.28 -7.74 -27.83
N VAL A 37 -22.60 -7.99 -27.93
CA VAL A 37 -23.39 -8.47 -26.79
C VAL A 37 -22.93 -9.85 -26.36
N ARG A 38 -22.70 -10.77 -27.33
CA ARG A 38 -22.21 -12.13 -27.03
C ARG A 38 -20.91 -12.10 -26.22
N PHE A 39 -19.93 -11.28 -26.63
CA PHE A 39 -18.66 -11.11 -25.95
C PHE A 39 -18.86 -10.66 -24.50
N HIS A 40 -19.73 -9.69 -24.25
CA HIS A 40 -20.01 -9.23 -22.89
C HIS A 40 -20.83 -10.21 -22.06
N LEU A 41 -21.77 -10.93 -22.65
CA LEU A 41 -22.55 -11.98 -21.99
C LEU A 41 -21.64 -13.16 -21.57
N ASP A 42 -20.70 -13.57 -22.43
CA ASP A 42 -19.75 -14.64 -22.09
C ASP A 42 -18.87 -14.23 -20.89
N ALA A 43 -18.42 -12.98 -20.82
CA ALA A 43 -17.68 -12.45 -19.68
C ALA A 43 -18.55 -12.42 -18.40
N LEU A 44 -19.80 -11.94 -18.48
CA LEU A 44 -20.73 -11.90 -17.34
C LEU A 44 -21.09 -13.30 -16.83
N VAL A 45 -21.16 -14.29 -17.71
CA VAL A 45 -21.36 -15.69 -17.33
C VAL A 45 -20.14 -16.25 -16.64
N ALA A 46 -18.93 -15.96 -17.14
CA ALA A 46 -17.67 -16.36 -16.50
C ALA A 46 -17.49 -15.73 -15.11
N GLU A 47 -17.95 -14.50 -14.92
CA GLU A 47 -17.97 -13.79 -13.62
C GLU A 47 -19.10 -14.27 -12.69
N GLY A 48 -19.99 -15.16 -13.16
CA GLY A 48 -21.09 -15.69 -12.37
C GLY A 48 -22.25 -14.71 -12.14
N LEU A 49 -22.30 -13.58 -12.84
CA LEU A 49 -23.34 -12.56 -12.74
C LEU A 49 -24.57 -12.90 -13.56
N VAL A 50 -24.40 -13.69 -14.62
CA VAL A 50 -25.44 -14.09 -15.56
C VAL A 50 -25.44 -15.59 -15.71
N GLU A 51 -26.61 -16.18 -15.77
CA GLU A 51 -26.81 -17.59 -16.15
C GLU A 51 -27.19 -17.69 -17.62
N ARG A 52 -26.62 -18.71 -18.26
CA ARG A 52 -26.98 -19.11 -19.63
C ARG A 52 -27.86 -20.35 -19.53
N ARG A 53 -29.05 -20.31 -20.16
CA ARG A 53 -29.96 -21.45 -20.23
C ARG A 53 -30.41 -21.70 -21.67
N ALA A 54 -30.65 -22.96 -22.03
CA ALA A 54 -31.39 -23.29 -23.21
C ALA A 54 -32.88 -23.13 -22.92
N GLU A 55 -33.59 -22.34 -23.70
CA GLU A 55 -35.05 -22.23 -23.62
C GLU A 55 -35.67 -23.47 -24.26
N ALA A 56 -36.66 -24.05 -23.60
CA ALA A 56 -37.36 -25.21 -24.13
C ALA A 56 -38.03 -24.85 -25.47
N SER A 57 -37.66 -25.57 -26.55
CA SER A 57 -38.28 -25.37 -27.85
C SER A 57 -39.64 -26.00 -27.88
N THR A 58 -40.67 -25.29 -28.30
CA THR A 58 -42.01 -25.79 -28.54
C THR A 58 -42.21 -26.33 -29.97
N GLY A 59 -41.13 -26.33 -30.79
CA GLY A 59 -41.16 -26.74 -32.20
C GLY A 59 -39.83 -27.31 -32.70
N PRO A 60 -39.77 -27.79 -33.95
CA PRO A 60 -38.57 -28.29 -34.56
C PRO A 60 -37.53 -27.15 -34.70
N GLY A 61 -36.31 -27.36 -34.22
CA GLY A 61 -35.20 -26.40 -34.29
C GLY A 61 -34.25 -26.49 -33.10
N ARG A 62 -33.09 -25.84 -33.21
CA ARG A 62 -32.12 -25.78 -32.14
C ARG A 62 -32.67 -24.90 -31.02
N PRO A 63 -32.64 -25.34 -29.73
CA PRO A 63 -33.09 -24.55 -28.59
C PRO A 63 -32.41 -23.18 -28.60
N ARG A 64 -33.18 -22.15 -28.32
CA ARG A 64 -32.68 -20.77 -28.16
C ARG A 64 -31.89 -20.63 -26.87
N THR A 65 -30.76 -20.00 -26.94
CA THR A 65 -29.98 -19.65 -25.73
C THR A 65 -30.46 -18.31 -25.17
N VAL A 66 -30.85 -18.29 -23.89
CA VAL A 66 -31.27 -17.10 -23.18
C VAL A 66 -30.42 -16.87 -21.96
N HIS A 67 -30.38 -15.63 -21.51
CA HIS A 67 -29.55 -15.17 -20.41
C HIS A 67 -30.43 -14.50 -19.35
N THR A 68 -30.12 -14.79 -18.08
CA THR A 68 -30.82 -14.25 -16.91
C THR A 68 -29.80 -13.81 -15.89
N VAL A 69 -30.01 -12.66 -15.24
CA VAL A 69 -29.16 -12.22 -14.14
C VAL A 69 -29.33 -13.18 -12.98
N ARG A 70 -28.23 -13.60 -12.37
CA ARG A 70 -28.30 -14.38 -11.11
C ARG A 70 -28.80 -13.48 -10.00
N PRO A 71 -29.76 -13.95 -9.18
CA PRO A 71 -30.17 -13.22 -7.98
C PRO A 71 -28.95 -13.04 -7.06
N GLY A 72 -28.69 -11.81 -6.67
CA GLY A 72 -27.58 -11.48 -5.77
C GLY A 72 -27.39 -10.00 -5.64
N MET A 73 -26.66 -9.58 -4.61
CA MET A 73 -26.30 -8.18 -4.44
C MET A 73 -25.33 -7.75 -5.53
N ASP A 74 -25.59 -6.60 -6.16
CA ASP A 74 -24.72 -6.05 -7.19
C ASP A 74 -23.32 -5.73 -6.63
N ARG A 75 -22.30 -6.39 -7.15
CA ARG A 75 -20.91 -6.15 -6.82
C ARG A 75 -20.24 -5.10 -7.74
N GLY A 76 -20.93 -4.65 -8.77
CA GLY A 76 -20.42 -3.72 -9.80
C GLY A 76 -20.73 -2.25 -9.54
N GLY A 77 -21.18 -1.86 -8.37
CA GLY A 77 -21.45 -0.45 -8.01
C GLY A 77 -20.19 0.31 -7.55
N ALA A 78 -20.31 1.64 -7.46
CA ALA A 78 -19.31 2.45 -6.77
C ALA A 78 -19.17 1.96 -5.31
N ARG A 79 -17.93 1.77 -4.87
CA ARG A 79 -17.65 1.31 -3.51
C ARG A 79 -17.33 2.50 -2.64
N GLY A 80 -18.15 2.73 -1.62
CA GLY A 80 -17.97 3.83 -0.68
C GLY A 80 -16.97 3.55 0.44
N TYR A 81 -15.81 2.93 0.12
CA TYR A 81 -14.83 2.60 1.16
C TYR A 81 -14.30 3.83 1.88
N LEU A 82 -14.11 4.94 1.17
CA LEU A 82 -13.70 6.21 1.77
C LEU A 82 -14.75 6.73 2.76
N LEU A 83 -16.04 6.69 2.38
CA LEU A 83 -17.13 7.08 3.28
C LEU A 83 -17.18 6.15 4.51
N LEU A 84 -17.04 4.84 4.33
CA LEU A 84 -16.99 3.89 5.44
C LEU A 84 -15.81 4.17 6.37
N ALA A 85 -14.63 4.43 5.81
CA ALA A 85 -13.43 4.78 6.59
C ALA A 85 -13.65 6.07 7.40
N ARG A 86 -14.23 7.12 6.81
CA ARG A 86 -14.58 8.36 7.54
C ARG A 86 -15.56 8.10 8.68
N MET A 87 -16.58 7.27 8.47
CA MET A 87 -17.52 6.88 9.53
C MET A 87 -16.82 6.16 10.69
N LEU A 88 -15.88 5.25 10.39
CA LEU A 88 -15.11 4.54 11.42
C LEU A 88 -14.16 5.49 12.16
N LEU A 89 -13.46 6.35 11.44
CA LEU A 89 -12.53 7.33 12.01
C LEU A 89 -13.24 8.34 12.92
N SER A 90 -14.49 8.72 12.63
CA SER A 90 -15.25 9.65 13.46
C SER A 90 -15.39 9.21 14.92
N ARG A 91 -15.27 7.93 15.21
CA ARG A 91 -15.25 7.39 16.59
C ARG A 91 -13.92 7.65 17.29
N TRP A 92 -12.82 7.60 16.57
CA TRP A 92 -11.48 7.81 17.11
C TRP A 92 -11.19 9.30 17.38
N THR A 93 -11.70 10.19 16.54
CA THR A 93 -11.58 11.65 16.75
C THR A 93 -12.34 12.16 17.96
N SER A 94 -13.21 11.34 18.55
CA SER A 94 -13.94 11.66 19.78
C SER A 94 -13.23 11.22 21.08
N ALA A 95 -12.09 10.50 20.96
CA ALA A 95 -11.27 10.04 22.07
C ALA A 95 -10.19 11.08 22.44
N ASP A 96 -9.43 10.80 23.52
CA ASP A 96 -8.23 11.58 23.82
C ASP A 96 -7.25 11.50 22.62
N PRO A 97 -6.78 12.66 22.10
CA PRO A 97 -5.95 12.66 20.89
C PRO A 97 -4.63 11.88 21.01
N ALA A 98 -4.03 11.83 22.22
CA ALA A 98 -2.79 11.09 22.44
C ALA A 98 -3.06 9.58 22.47
N GLU A 99 -4.13 9.16 23.12
CA GLU A 99 -4.56 7.77 23.16
C GLU A 99 -4.98 7.28 21.77
N ALA A 100 -5.77 8.06 21.04
CA ALA A 100 -6.21 7.74 19.68
C ALA A 100 -5.02 7.56 18.73
N ARG A 101 -3.99 8.41 18.84
CA ARG A 101 -2.76 8.31 18.06
C ARG A 101 -1.99 7.02 18.35
N GLU A 102 -1.84 6.65 19.63
CA GLU A 102 -1.12 5.42 19.98
C GLU A 102 -1.90 4.17 19.58
N GLN A 103 -3.22 4.18 19.73
CA GLN A 103 -4.10 3.10 19.24
C GLN A 103 -4.03 2.96 17.72
N ALA A 104 -4.01 4.07 16.99
CA ALA A 104 -3.86 4.05 15.53
C ALA A 104 -2.52 3.42 15.13
N LYS A 105 -1.44 3.81 15.80
CA LYS A 105 -0.10 3.27 15.56
C LYS A 105 -0.02 1.77 15.89
N GLU A 106 -0.58 1.32 17.01
CA GLU A 106 -0.60 -0.10 17.35
C GLU A 106 -1.46 -0.91 16.38
N THR A 107 -2.61 -0.39 15.96
CA THR A 107 -3.42 -1.00 14.89
C THR A 107 -2.60 -1.16 13.61
N GLY A 108 -1.86 -0.12 13.21
CA GLY A 108 -0.95 -0.19 12.09
C GLY A 108 0.10 -1.29 12.26
N ARG A 109 0.69 -1.40 13.46
CA ARG A 109 1.71 -2.41 13.77
C ARG A 109 1.16 -3.85 13.69
N GLU A 110 -0.03 -4.09 14.20
CA GLU A 110 -0.70 -5.38 14.07
C GLU A 110 -0.92 -5.76 12.59
N TRP A 111 -1.41 -4.81 11.80
CA TRP A 111 -1.61 -5.02 10.36
C TRP A 111 -0.30 -5.21 9.60
N GLY A 112 0.75 -4.48 9.94
CA GLY A 112 2.08 -4.66 9.36
C GLY A 112 2.62 -6.08 9.56
N ARG A 113 2.47 -6.62 10.78
CA ARG A 113 2.82 -8.02 11.08
C ARG A 113 1.98 -9.04 10.31
N PHE A 114 0.71 -8.73 10.07
CA PHE A 114 -0.21 -9.62 9.35
C PHE A 114 0.08 -9.67 7.85
N LEU A 115 0.50 -8.55 7.25
CA LEU A 115 0.68 -8.41 5.82
C LEU A 115 1.99 -8.99 5.27
N VAL A 116 2.90 -9.42 6.14
CA VAL A 116 4.23 -9.93 5.75
C VAL A 116 4.43 -11.33 6.29
N ASP A 117 4.97 -12.21 5.44
CA ASP A 117 5.42 -13.52 5.88
C ASP A 117 6.73 -13.41 6.70
N PRO A 118 6.90 -14.24 7.74
CA PRO A 118 8.16 -14.28 8.50
C PRO A 118 9.32 -14.70 7.61
N PRO A 119 10.56 -14.39 8.01
CA PRO A 119 11.75 -14.89 7.31
C PRO A 119 11.81 -16.40 7.36
N PRO A 120 12.58 -17.02 6.43
CA PRO A 120 12.82 -18.46 6.47
C PRO A 120 13.43 -18.89 7.81
N PRO A 121 13.04 -20.05 8.36
CA PRO A 121 13.56 -20.53 9.62
C PRO A 121 15.08 -20.71 9.54
N PHE A 122 15.79 -20.33 10.61
CA PHE A 122 17.25 -20.41 10.75
C PHE A 122 18.07 -19.41 9.94
N GLU A 123 17.46 -18.53 9.15
CA GLU A 123 18.15 -17.42 8.49
C GLU A 123 18.05 -16.15 9.36
N ARG A 124 19.18 -15.41 9.47
CA ARG A 124 19.18 -14.08 10.08
C ARG A 124 18.99 -13.06 8.96
N PRO A 125 17.87 -12.32 8.96
CA PRO A 125 17.63 -11.31 7.94
C PRO A 125 18.71 -10.22 7.98
N THR A 126 19.21 -9.83 6.82
CA THR A 126 20.05 -8.64 6.69
C THR A 126 19.18 -7.39 6.57
N ALA A 127 19.76 -6.22 6.88
CA ALA A 127 19.07 -4.94 6.72
C ALA A 127 18.59 -4.75 5.27
N GLN A 128 19.45 -5.03 4.30
CA GLN A 128 19.14 -4.92 2.88
C GLN A 128 17.98 -5.83 2.45
N TRP A 129 17.96 -7.09 2.90
CA TRP A 129 16.87 -8.02 2.61
C TRP A 129 15.55 -7.51 3.21
N SER A 130 15.56 -7.05 4.46
CA SER A 130 14.39 -6.53 5.15
C SER A 130 13.84 -5.27 4.46
N VAL A 131 14.71 -4.34 4.05
CA VAL A 131 14.31 -3.16 3.29
C VAL A 131 13.69 -3.56 1.94
N THR A 132 14.28 -4.51 1.22
CA THR A 132 13.73 -4.97 -0.06
C THR A 132 12.32 -5.54 0.11
N ARG A 133 12.08 -6.34 1.17
CA ARG A 133 10.75 -6.88 1.48
C ARG A 133 9.77 -5.80 1.89
N LEU A 134 10.20 -4.82 2.68
CA LEU A 134 9.38 -3.68 3.05
C LEU A 134 9.00 -2.83 1.84
N LEU A 135 9.94 -2.54 0.93
CA LEU A 135 9.65 -1.78 -0.29
C LEU A 135 8.63 -2.53 -1.17
N ALA A 136 8.76 -3.85 -1.31
CA ALA A 136 7.79 -4.66 -2.04
C ALA A 136 6.38 -4.56 -1.42
N LEU A 137 6.26 -4.73 -0.09
CA LEU A 137 5.00 -4.56 0.62
C LEU A 137 4.38 -3.18 0.39
N LEU A 138 5.17 -2.12 0.55
CA LEU A 138 4.68 -0.75 0.37
C LEU A 138 4.24 -0.49 -1.07
N ALA A 139 4.95 -1.04 -2.06
CA ALA A 139 4.56 -0.95 -3.47
C ALA A 139 3.23 -1.69 -3.74
N ASP A 140 3.05 -2.89 -3.19
CA ASP A 140 1.81 -3.67 -3.30
C ASP A 140 0.61 -2.95 -2.66
N LEU A 141 0.87 -2.18 -1.61
CA LEU A 141 -0.13 -1.31 -0.96
C LEU A 141 -0.38 0.01 -1.70
N GLY A 142 0.43 0.34 -2.72
CA GLY A 142 0.26 1.52 -3.57
C GLY A 142 1.00 2.77 -3.10
N PHE A 143 2.07 2.65 -2.31
CA PHE A 143 2.81 3.81 -1.79
C PHE A 143 3.91 4.37 -2.69
N GLU A 144 4.30 3.71 -3.75
CA GLU A 144 5.44 4.07 -4.63
C GLU A 144 6.73 4.39 -3.84
N PRO A 145 7.29 3.39 -3.11
CA PRO A 145 8.43 3.62 -2.24
C PRO A 145 9.75 3.66 -3.02
N GLU A 146 10.63 4.60 -2.65
CA GLU A 146 11.99 4.72 -3.17
C GLU A 146 12.99 4.76 -2.00
N PRO A 147 14.12 4.02 -2.05
CA PRO A 147 15.18 4.19 -1.07
C PRO A 147 15.80 5.58 -1.24
N ALA A 148 15.97 6.31 -0.15
CA ALA A 148 16.59 7.63 -0.15
C ALA A 148 17.83 7.62 0.76
N ALA A 149 18.95 8.19 0.25
CA ALA A 149 20.11 8.42 1.08
C ALA A 149 19.79 9.45 2.17
N GLY A 150 20.48 9.38 3.30
CA GLY A 150 20.40 10.41 4.32
C GLY A 150 20.73 11.77 3.71
N ALA A 151 19.99 12.82 4.07
CA ALA A 151 20.43 14.16 3.73
C ALA A 151 21.78 14.39 4.44
N THR A 152 22.84 14.53 3.69
CA THR A 152 24.06 15.13 4.22
C THR A 152 23.65 16.47 4.79
N PRO A 153 23.90 16.79 6.06
CA PRO A 153 23.67 18.14 6.55
C PRO A 153 24.45 19.09 5.64
N GLU A 154 23.76 20.08 5.10
CA GLU A 154 24.39 21.12 4.28
C GLU A 154 25.56 21.68 5.07
N PRO A 155 26.80 21.65 4.54
CA PRO A 155 27.93 22.18 5.26
C PRO A 155 27.67 23.68 5.52
N ALA A 156 27.72 24.07 6.79
CA ALA A 156 27.68 25.48 7.17
C ALA A 156 28.71 26.24 6.33
N PRO A 157 28.43 27.50 5.89
CA PRO A 157 29.32 28.23 5.02
C PRO A 157 30.71 28.35 5.64
N GLU A 158 31.68 27.69 5.04
CA GLU A 158 33.08 27.77 5.46
C GLU A 158 33.60 29.21 5.33
N SER A 159 34.00 29.75 6.43
CA SER A 159 34.87 30.92 6.48
C SER A 159 36.27 30.50 6.04
N VAL A 160 36.71 30.96 4.89
CA VAL A 160 38.09 30.86 4.35
C VAL A 160 38.93 31.97 4.97
N PRO A 161 40.28 31.98 5.04
CA PRO A 161 41.31 31.03 4.65
C PRO A 161 42.52 30.92 5.63
N GLY A 162 43.39 29.96 5.35
CA GLY A 162 44.76 29.99 5.88
C GLY A 162 45.62 28.79 5.49
N ALA A 163 46.36 28.95 4.40
CA ALA A 163 47.67 28.35 4.07
C ALA A 163 48.13 27.00 4.60
N ALA A 164 48.49 26.13 3.66
CA ALA A 164 49.30 24.94 3.78
C ALA A 164 50.72 25.18 4.39
N PRO A 165 51.52 24.14 4.75
CA PRO A 165 52.10 23.22 3.79
C PRO A 165 52.35 21.73 4.21
N GLU A 166 52.41 20.89 3.19
CA GLU A 166 53.25 19.71 2.90
C GLU A 166 53.81 18.75 3.97
N SER A 167 53.72 17.47 3.55
CA SER A 167 54.67 16.35 3.67
C SER A 167 54.47 15.35 4.80
N ALA A 168 54.16 14.12 4.50
CA ALA A 168 55.02 12.97 4.43
C ALA A 168 54.26 11.63 4.60
N SER A 169 54.39 10.83 3.58
CA SER A 169 54.70 9.41 3.50
C SER A 169 54.51 8.54 4.77
N GLY A 170 53.79 7.41 4.63
CA GLY A 170 54.15 6.24 5.43
C GLY A 170 53.04 5.20 5.67
N ALA A 171 53.18 4.10 4.96
CA ALA A 171 52.88 2.73 5.41
C ALA A 171 51.38 2.24 5.42
N VAL A 172 51.08 1.47 4.39
CA VAL A 172 50.11 0.38 4.33
C VAL A 172 50.24 -0.54 5.55
N ARG A 173 49.15 -0.69 6.30
CA ARG A 173 48.91 -1.87 7.12
C ARG A 173 47.53 -2.40 6.82
N GLU A 174 47.51 -3.41 6.03
CA GLU A 174 46.40 -4.33 5.85
C GLU A 174 46.14 -5.02 7.22
N SER A 175 45.08 -4.62 7.87
CA SER A 175 44.51 -5.37 9.00
C SER A 175 43.11 -5.78 8.58
N ALA A 176 42.97 -7.05 8.22
CA ALA A 176 41.70 -7.70 8.12
C ALA A 176 41.05 -7.70 9.52
N SER A 177 40.11 -6.78 9.75
CA SER A 177 39.22 -6.83 10.90
C SER A 177 37.95 -7.52 10.48
N GLU A 178 37.63 -8.64 11.10
CA GLU A 178 36.33 -9.27 11.02
C GLU A 178 35.27 -8.25 11.38
N PRO A 179 34.15 -8.17 10.60
CA PRO A 179 33.07 -7.21 10.89
C PRO A 179 32.39 -7.62 12.20
N ALA A 180 32.35 -6.70 13.15
CA ALA A 180 31.58 -6.84 14.38
C ALA A 180 30.09 -7.05 14.04
N PRO A 181 29.37 -7.96 14.72
CA PRO A 181 27.95 -8.19 14.50
C PRO A 181 27.18 -6.94 14.96
N GLY A 182 26.60 -6.18 14.01
CA GLY A 182 25.81 -4.99 14.28
C GLY A 182 26.18 -3.75 13.46
N ALA A 183 27.16 -3.81 12.56
CA ALA A 183 27.40 -2.71 11.62
C ALA A 183 26.24 -2.66 10.62
N ALA A 184 25.52 -1.54 10.59
CA ALA A 184 24.60 -1.23 9.49
C ALA A 184 25.44 -1.30 8.19
N ASP A 185 25.02 -2.15 7.24
CA ASP A 185 25.63 -2.19 5.93
C ASP A 185 25.64 -0.77 5.36
N GLU A 186 26.80 -0.30 4.88
CA GLU A 186 26.97 1.06 4.31
C GLU A 186 25.97 1.36 3.16
N ASN A 187 25.27 0.34 2.69
CA ASN A 187 24.29 0.43 1.59
C ASN A 187 22.82 0.37 2.08
N THR A 188 22.55 0.40 3.39
CA THR A 188 21.18 0.41 3.90
C THR A 188 20.64 1.84 3.89
N PRO A 189 19.49 2.11 3.23
CA PRO A 189 18.96 3.46 3.18
C PRO A 189 18.51 3.92 4.57
N GLU A 190 18.87 5.13 4.95
CA GLU A 190 18.43 5.76 6.20
C GLU A 190 16.96 6.22 6.12
N ARG A 191 16.44 6.36 4.92
CA ARG A 191 15.08 6.83 4.68
C ARG A 191 14.46 6.12 3.48
N ILE A 192 13.14 5.98 3.52
CA ILE A 192 12.32 5.59 2.39
C ILE A 192 11.46 6.78 2.01
N ARG A 193 11.56 7.22 0.76
CA ARG A 193 10.68 8.22 0.17
C ARG A 193 9.41 7.53 -0.32
N LEU A 194 8.26 8.10 -0.06
CA LEU A 194 6.94 7.62 -0.46
C LEU A 194 6.30 8.69 -1.33
N ARG A 195 6.24 8.46 -2.65
CA ARG A 195 5.72 9.43 -3.63
C ARG A 195 4.21 9.39 -3.76
N HIS A 196 3.58 8.32 -3.35
CA HIS A 196 2.15 8.16 -3.37
C HIS A 196 1.66 7.73 -1.99
N CYS A 197 0.53 8.30 -1.57
CA CYS A 197 -0.17 7.88 -0.36
C CYS A 197 -1.54 7.33 -0.74
N PRO A 198 -1.79 6.02 -0.63
CA PRO A 198 -3.10 5.44 -0.94
C PRO A 198 -4.20 5.87 0.04
N PHE A 199 -3.82 6.58 1.10
CA PHE A 199 -4.71 7.15 2.13
C PHE A 199 -4.76 8.68 2.08
N LEU A 200 -4.38 9.30 0.95
CA LEU A 200 -4.12 10.74 0.87
C LEU A 200 -5.27 11.57 1.41
N GLU A 201 -6.51 11.32 0.96
CA GLU A 201 -7.68 12.10 1.37
C GLU A 201 -7.94 11.98 2.89
N LEU A 202 -7.69 10.81 3.46
CA LEU A 202 -7.82 10.61 4.91
C LEU A 202 -6.64 11.19 5.68
N ALA A 203 -5.44 11.18 5.11
CA ALA A 203 -4.25 11.77 5.73
C ALA A 203 -4.30 13.30 5.74
N GLU A 204 -4.92 13.92 4.73
CA GLU A 204 -5.18 15.37 4.70
C GLU A 204 -6.22 15.79 5.74
N GLU A 205 -7.27 14.97 5.95
CA GLU A 205 -8.36 15.25 6.90
C GLU A 205 -8.00 14.86 8.36
N HIS A 206 -7.25 13.76 8.54
CA HIS A 206 -6.99 13.09 9.83
C HIS A 206 -5.54 12.61 9.93
N GLY A 207 -4.58 13.46 9.55
CA GLY A 207 -3.15 13.10 9.55
C GLY A 207 -2.63 12.65 10.91
N GLU A 208 -3.20 13.18 12.00
CA GLU A 208 -2.87 12.82 13.38
C GLU A 208 -3.19 11.35 13.74
N LEU A 209 -4.02 10.68 12.95
CA LEU A 209 -4.37 9.26 13.09
C LEU A 209 -3.76 8.41 11.97
N ILE A 210 -3.86 8.87 10.74
CA ILE A 210 -3.45 8.11 9.56
C ILE A 210 -1.93 7.99 9.45
N CYS A 211 -1.18 9.06 9.77
CA CYS A 211 0.28 8.99 9.71
C CYS A 211 0.88 8.10 10.82
N PRO A 212 0.43 8.14 12.08
CA PRO A 212 0.81 7.14 13.08
C PRO A 212 0.44 5.71 12.73
N LEU A 213 -0.75 5.47 12.17
CA LEU A 213 -1.16 4.15 11.67
C LEU A 213 -0.19 3.64 10.60
N HIS A 214 0.19 4.48 9.66
CA HIS A 214 1.15 4.14 8.61
C HIS A 214 2.55 3.85 9.18
N LEU A 215 3.03 4.68 10.13
CA LEU A 215 4.28 4.40 10.85
C LEU A 215 4.22 3.04 11.55
N GLY A 216 3.13 2.75 12.25
CA GLY A 216 2.91 1.45 12.89
C GLY A 216 2.97 0.31 11.90
N LEU A 217 2.34 0.44 10.73
CA LEU A 217 2.35 -0.57 9.66
C LEU A 217 3.79 -0.90 9.21
N ILE A 218 4.62 0.11 8.99
CA ILE A 218 6.03 -0.09 8.63
C ILE A 218 6.78 -0.78 9.79
N GLN A 219 6.57 -0.34 11.02
CA GLN A 219 7.18 -0.94 12.22
C GLN A 219 6.79 -2.41 12.37
N GLY A 220 5.49 -2.72 12.26
CA GLY A 220 4.99 -4.08 12.37
C GLY A 220 5.50 -5.02 11.29
N ALA A 221 5.65 -4.53 10.07
CA ALA A 221 6.26 -5.29 8.98
C ALA A 221 7.74 -5.60 9.29
N LEU A 222 8.52 -4.62 9.73
CA LEU A 222 9.92 -4.81 10.12
C LEU A 222 10.07 -5.74 11.33
N ASP A 223 9.20 -5.63 12.34
CA ASP A 223 9.14 -6.54 13.49
C ASP A 223 8.92 -8.00 13.02
N ARG A 224 7.97 -8.21 12.10
CA ARG A 224 7.65 -9.55 11.59
C ARG A 224 8.75 -10.16 10.75
N LEU A 225 9.51 -9.31 10.06
CA LEU A 225 10.68 -9.70 9.27
C LEU A 225 11.92 -9.97 10.14
N ASP A 226 11.86 -9.86 11.46
CA ASP A 226 13.01 -9.90 12.37
C ASP A 226 14.13 -8.97 11.90
N ALA A 227 13.75 -7.80 11.39
CA ALA A 227 14.68 -6.88 10.76
C ALA A 227 15.66 -6.29 11.78
N PRO A 228 16.97 -6.16 11.45
CA PRO A 228 17.95 -5.50 12.33
C PRO A 228 17.80 -3.96 12.33
N LEU A 229 16.69 -3.45 11.83
CA LEU A 229 16.36 -2.03 11.75
C LEU A 229 14.87 -1.80 12.04
N THR A 230 14.51 -0.57 12.41
CA THR A 230 13.13 -0.15 12.67
C THR A 230 12.85 1.22 12.07
N ALA A 231 11.56 1.52 11.82
CA ALA A 231 11.13 2.86 11.47
C ALA A 231 10.96 3.71 12.73
N THR A 232 11.66 4.82 12.81
CA THR A 232 11.65 5.70 14.00
C THR A 232 10.59 6.78 13.92
N ARG A 233 10.36 7.32 12.72
CA ARG A 233 9.36 8.35 12.47
C ARG A 233 8.89 8.33 11.01
N LEU A 234 7.70 8.81 10.79
CA LEU A 234 7.19 9.21 9.50
C LEU A 234 7.15 10.74 9.46
N GLU A 235 7.68 11.32 8.42
CA GLU A 235 7.63 12.75 8.14
C GLU A 235 6.63 12.98 7.00
N PRO A 236 5.37 13.32 7.34
CA PRO A 236 4.33 13.48 6.34
C PRO A 236 4.52 14.79 5.58
N PHE A 237 4.27 14.75 4.27
CA PHE A 237 4.32 15.93 3.40
C PHE A 237 5.61 16.75 3.53
N ALA A 238 6.75 16.07 3.75
CA ALA A 238 8.06 16.69 3.86
C ALA A 238 8.47 17.44 2.59
N GLU A 239 7.99 16.95 1.46
CA GLU A 239 8.02 17.64 0.16
C GLU A 239 6.59 17.71 -0.39
N PRO A 240 6.30 18.60 -1.34
CA PRO A 240 4.94 18.76 -1.88
C PRO A 240 4.32 17.49 -2.44
N ASP A 241 5.15 16.52 -2.84
CA ASP A 241 4.76 15.27 -3.50
C ASP A 241 5.20 14.01 -2.75
N SER A 242 5.72 14.12 -1.52
CA SER A 242 6.25 12.94 -0.83
C SER A 242 6.30 13.03 0.69
N CYS A 243 6.29 11.85 1.31
CA CYS A 243 6.56 11.62 2.73
C CYS A 243 7.88 10.86 2.88
N TYR A 244 8.51 10.92 4.06
CA TYR A 244 9.69 10.13 4.38
C TYR A 244 9.47 9.25 5.61
N ALA A 245 9.76 7.96 5.49
CA ALA A 245 9.90 7.06 6.61
C ALA A 245 11.40 6.94 6.98
N HIS A 246 11.77 7.32 8.20
CA HIS A 246 13.13 7.27 8.70
C HIS A 246 13.41 5.93 9.35
N LEU A 247 14.53 5.32 8.99
CA LEU A 247 14.97 4.03 9.49
C LEU A 247 16.21 4.21 10.38
N SER A 248 16.35 3.35 11.38
CA SER A 248 17.56 3.25 12.21
C SER A 248 17.80 1.80 12.61
N ALA A 249 19.01 1.47 13.06
CA ALA A 249 19.31 0.15 13.59
C ALA A 249 18.37 -0.18 14.78
N ALA A 250 17.87 -1.40 14.83
CA ALA A 250 17.08 -1.89 15.93
C ALA A 250 17.92 -1.86 17.23
N GLY A 251 17.45 -1.13 18.25
CA GLY A 251 18.18 -0.93 19.50
C GLY A 251 18.84 0.45 19.69
N SER A 252 18.86 1.31 18.66
CA SER A 252 19.25 2.72 18.79
C SER A 252 18.01 3.61 19.06
N ALA A 253 17.27 3.36 20.14
CA ALA A 253 16.24 4.29 20.57
C ALA A 253 16.88 5.65 20.90
N PRO A 254 16.33 6.79 20.45
CA PRO A 254 16.81 8.09 20.87
C PRO A 254 16.72 8.17 22.41
N ARG A 255 17.85 8.40 23.06
CA ARG A 255 17.86 8.70 24.49
C ARG A 255 17.11 10.02 24.65
N ASP A 256 15.93 9.93 25.26
CA ASP A 256 15.15 11.09 25.68
C ASP A 256 16.02 11.89 26.68
N THR A 257 16.70 12.92 26.22
CA THR A 257 17.43 13.86 27.03
C THR A 257 16.40 14.76 27.72
N ARG A 258 15.69 14.20 28.72
CA ARG A 258 15.07 15.01 29.74
C ARG A 258 16.19 15.54 30.64
N GLU A 259 16.68 16.69 30.26
CA GLU A 259 17.53 17.51 31.11
C GLU A 259 16.73 17.89 32.35
N GLY A 260 17.13 17.30 33.48
CA GLY A 260 16.61 17.63 34.77
C GLY A 260 16.98 19.08 35.11
N THR A 261 15.97 19.93 35.25
CA THR A 261 16.14 21.20 35.96
C THR A 261 15.66 21.02 37.37
N HIS A 262 16.59 20.64 38.22
CA HIS A 262 16.48 20.87 39.64
C HIS A 262 16.79 22.37 39.92
N ARG A 263 15.80 23.14 40.31
CA ARG A 263 15.87 24.07 41.46
C ARG A 263 14.53 24.74 41.67
#